data_e11139edf43a49462dfce469fe1688e1
#
_entry.id   e11139edf43a49462dfce469fe1688e1
#
_cell.length_a   1.000
_cell.length_b   1.000
_cell.length_c   1.000
_cell.angle_alpha   90.00
_cell.angle_beta   90.00
_cell.angle_gamma   90.00
#
_symmetry.space_group_name_H-M   'P 1'
#
loop_
_entity.id
_entity.type
_entity.pdbx_description
1 polymer ?
#
loop_
_entity_poly.entity_id
_entity_poly.type
_entity_poly.pdbx_seq_one_letter_code
_entity_poly.pdbx_strand_id
1 'polypeptide(L)'
;WSLKDLFDGFEDPKYKAAFDEVRRGVENFQSYRDQLSPDISEDLFISIITTYEHFFRLMSRLDGFAQLAFAQDTQDQKAQSAVAEVDQFSAEMSNQTLFFNLWWKGLDDKNAQRLLDAAGDFRYWLVTLRNFKDFTLTEPEEKIINIKDVTGSRALNMLYDSITNRYTFKIEVDGEEKELTRGELGVLVREPDPDLRARAYQTMFSVYEADAPILGQIYQNIVRDWRNENINLRGFKSPMSVRNLVNDIP
;
A
#
# COMPACT_ATOMS: atom_id res chain seq x y z
N TRP A 1 -6.36 20.18 5.71
CA TRP A 1 -5.03 19.81 6.21
C TRP A 1 -3.92 20.38 5.32
N SER A 2 -2.64 20.31 5.76
CA SER A 2 -1.49 20.76 4.99
C SER A 2 -0.53 19.59 4.73
N LEU A 3 -0.05 19.46 3.50
CA LEU A 3 0.97 18.48 3.11
C LEU A 3 2.39 19.05 3.03
N LYS A 4 2.56 20.32 3.45
CA LYS A 4 3.84 21.05 3.35
C LYS A 4 4.98 20.43 4.17
N ASP A 5 4.65 19.62 5.18
CA ASP A 5 5.66 18.84 5.92
C ASP A 5 6.30 17.74 5.07
N LEU A 6 5.62 17.32 3.98
CA LEU A 6 6.14 16.39 2.99
C LEU A 6 6.80 17.15 1.83
N PHE A 7 5.99 17.90 1.06
CA PHE A 7 6.44 18.72 -0.05
C PHE A 7 5.53 19.95 -0.23
N ASP A 8 6.03 21.05 -0.80
CA ASP A 8 5.26 22.26 -1.05
C ASP A 8 4.26 22.12 -2.22
N GLY A 9 4.36 21.06 -3.02
CA GLY A 9 3.48 20.74 -4.13
C GLY A 9 4.16 19.85 -5.17
N PHE A 10 3.44 19.44 -6.22
CA PHE A 10 3.99 18.60 -7.30
C PHE A 10 5.08 19.30 -8.12
N GLU A 11 5.12 20.63 -8.11
CA GLU A 11 6.17 21.42 -8.77
C GLU A 11 7.36 21.72 -7.85
N ASP A 12 7.33 21.30 -6.60
CA ASP A 12 8.45 21.48 -5.67
C ASP A 12 9.69 20.78 -6.23
N PRO A 13 10.82 21.48 -6.40
CA PRO A 13 12.07 20.87 -6.82
C PRO A 13 12.51 19.69 -5.92
N LYS A 14 12.16 19.71 -4.63
CA LYS A 14 12.43 18.62 -3.68
C LYS A 14 11.61 17.37 -3.99
N TYR A 15 10.35 17.54 -4.43
CA TYR A 15 9.53 16.42 -4.87
C TYR A 15 10.15 15.72 -6.08
N LYS A 16 10.54 16.51 -7.09
CA LYS A 16 11.20 15.97 -8.29
C LYS A 16 12.57 15.33 -7.97
N ALA A 17 13.37 15.99 -7.14
CA ALA A 17 14.67 15.46 -6.74
C ALA A 17 14.58 14.16 -5.91
N ALA A 18 13.48 13.93 -5.18
CA ALA A 18 13.29 12.73 -4.37
C ALA A 18 13.22 11.46 -5.23
N PHE A 19 12.65 11.51 -6.45
CA PHE A 19 12.68 10.39 -7.39
C PHE A 19 14.12 10.00 -7.78
N ASP A 20 14.94 10.98 -8.08
CA ASP A 20 16.35 10.74 -8.46
C ASP A 20 17.17 10.24 -7.28
N GLU A 21 16.86 10.68 -6.08
CA GLU A 21 17.51 10.21 -4.86
C GLU A 21 17.14 8.75 -4.56
N VAL A 22 15.86 8.37 -4.72
CA VAL A 22 15.44 6.97 -4.63
C VAL A 22 16.13 6.11 -5.68
N ARG A 23 16.19 6.54 -6.95
CA ARG A 23 16.89 5.80 -8.01
C ARG A 23 18.35 5.55 -7.65
N ARG A 24 19.09 6.59 -7.22
CA ARG A 24 20.49 6.44 -6.80
C ARG A 24 20.63 5.51 -5.59
N GLY A 25 19.70 5.60 -4.61
CA GLY A 25 19.65 4.70 -3.47
C GLY A 25 19.47 3.25 -3.88
N VAL A 26 18.56 2.98 -4.81
CA VAL A 26 18.29 1.65 -5.37
C VAL A 26 19.47 1.14 -6.21
N GLU A 27 20.08 1.98 -7.05
CA GLU A 27 21.30 1.61 -7.80
C GLU A 27 22.45 1.23 -6.87
N ASN A 28 22.66 2.00 -5.81
CA ASN A 28 23.65 1.66 -4.80
C ASN A 28 23.30 0.35 -4.11
N PHE A 29 22.03 0.14 -3.77
CA PHE A 29 21.57 -1.08 -3.13
C PHE A 29 21.75 -2.31 -4.03
N GLN A 30 21.56 -2.19 -5.34
CA GLN A 30 21.81 -3.28 -6.30
C GLN A 30 23.27 -3.76 -6.30
N SER A 31 24.24 -2.88 -5.98
CA SER A 31 25.65 -3.28 -5.89
C SER A 31 25.94 -4.30 -4.79
N TYR A 32 25.03 -4.47 -3.84
CA TYR A 32 25.14 -5.49 -2.79
C TYR A 32 24.68 -6.89 -3.25
N ARG A 33 24.01 -7.01 -4.40
CA ARG A 33 23.40 -8.28 -4.83
C ARG A 33 24.43 -9.44 -4.86
N ASP A 34 25.59 -9.21 -5.43
CA ASP A 34 26.64 -10.24 -5.56
C ASP A 34 27.42 -10.47 -4.26
N GLN A 35 27.17 -9.65 -3.22
CA GLN A 35 27.77 -9.76 -1.90
C GLN A 35 26.89 -10.54 -0.92
N LEU A 36 25.65 -10.84 -1.29
CA LEU A 36 24.73 -11.58 -0.44
C LEU A 36 25.09 -13.06 -0.41
N SER A 37 25.70 -13.50 0.67
CA SER A 37 26.04 -14.91 0.94
C SER A 37 25.49 -15.33 2.30
N PRO A 38 25.36 -16.66 2.57
CA PRO A 38 24.90 -17.11 3.89
C PRO A 38 25.81 -16.69 5.04
N ASP A 39 27.08 -16.50 4.78
CA ASP A 39 28.12 -16.13 5.74
C ASP A 39 28.50 -14.65 5.73
N ILE A 40 27.68 -13.79 5.11
CA ILE A 40 27.86 -12.33 5.09
C ILE A 40 28.16 -11.80 6.50
N SER A 41 29.08 -10.85 6.62
CA SER A 41 29.39 -10.24 7.91
C SER A 41 28.20 -9.43 8.46
N GLU A 42 28.10 -9.36 9.78
CA GLU A 42 27.05 -8.58 10.46
C GLU A 42 27.13 -7.10 10.09
N ASP A 43 28.34 -6.53 10.05
CA ASP A 43 28.56 -5.12 9.70
C ASP A 43 28.07 -4.81 8.27
N LEU A 44 28.39 -5.68 7.30
CA LEU A 44 27.91 -5.51 5.94
C LEU A 44 26.38 -5.66 5.84
N PHE A 45 25.82 -6.64 6.58
CA PHE A 45 24.37 -6.81 6.64
C PHE A 45 23.67 -5.57 7.19
N ILE A 46 24.17 -4.99 8.30
CA ILE A 46 23.63 -3.75 8.88
C ILE A 46 23.73 -2.59 7.88
N SER A 47 24.85 -2.46 7.18
CA SER A 47 25.02 -1.44 6.14
C SER A 47 23.98 -1.58 5.04
N ILE A 48 23.69 -2.82 4.60
CA ILE A 48 22.68 -3.11 3.57
C ILE A 48 21.28 -2.72 4.03
N ILE A 49 20.84 -3.14 5.22
CA ILE A 49 19.51 -2.83 5.72
C ILE A 49 19.33 -1.34 6.03
N THR A 50 20.36 -0.64 6.47
CA THR A 50 20.35 0.81 6.65
C THR A 50 20.21 1.54 5.30
N THR A 51 20.92 1.07 4.27
CA THR A 51 20.77 1.60 2.90
C THR A 51 19.35 1.36 2.37
N TYR A 52 18.78 0.17 2.62
CA TYR A 52 17.40 -0.15 2.28
C TYR A 52 16.41 0.80 2.95
N GLU A 53 16.55 0.99 4.27
CA GLU A 53 15.69 1.91 5.02
C GLU A 53 15.72 3.33 4.45
N HIS A 54 16.90 3.84 4.09
CA HIS A 54 17.06 5.21 3.62
C HIS A 54 16.22 5.50 2.36
N PHE A 55 16.39 4.72 1.30
CA PHE A 55 15.61 4.97 0.07
C PHE A 55 14.13 4.57 0.24
N PHE A 56 13.82 3.58 1.08
CA PHE A 56 12.44 3.18 1.35
C PHE A 56 11.66 4.30 2.07
N ARG A 57 12.28 5.01 3.01
CA ARG A 57 11.67 6.18 3.66
C ARG A 57 11.36 7.29 2.66
N LEU A 58 12.26 7.55 1.71
CA LEU A 58 12.00 8.52 0.64
C LEU A 58 10.86 8.08 -0.28
N MET A 59 10.86 6.80 -0.67
CA MET A 59 9.79 6.23 -1.49
C MET A 59 8.43 6.32 -0.77
N SER A 60 8.38 5.98 0.51
CA SER A 60 7.16 6.12 1.34
C SER A 60 6.70 7.57 1.48
N ARG A 61 7.64 8.53 1.48
CA ARG A 61 7.31 9.96 1.52
C ARG A 61 6.70 10.44 0.19
N LEU A 62 7.22 9.96 -0.96
CA LEU A 62 6.65 10.23 -2.28
C LEU A 62 5.23 9.65 -2.39
N ASP A 63 5.07 8.37 -2.02
CA ASP A 63 3.78 7.69 -2.04
C ASP A 63 2.78 8.39 -1.12
N GLY A 64 3.14 8.64 0.13
CA GLY A 64 2.29 9.33 1.09
C GLY A 64 1.84 10.71 0.62
N PHE A 65 2.72 11.48 -0.02
CA PHE A 65 2.34 12.78 -0.57
C PHE A 65 1.33 12.67 -1.71
N ALA A 66 1.58 11.78 -2.69
CA ALA A 66 0.67 11.59 -3.81
C ALA A 66 -0.69 11.07 -3.38
N GLN A 67 -0.73 10.04 -2.51
CA GLN A 67 -1.97 9.45 -1.99
C GLN A 67 -2.78 10.44 -1.14
N LEU A 68 -2.13 11.23 -0.28
CA LEU A 68 -2.82 12.23 0.54
C LEU A 68 -3.34 13.40 -0.28
N ALA A 69 -2.61 13.83 -1.33
CA ALA A 69 -3.10 14.84 -2.26
C ALA A 69 -4.33 14.32 -3.04
N PHE A 70 -4.30 13.08 -3.51
CA PHE A 70 -5.44 12.43 -4.14
C PHE A 70 -6.63 12.29 -3.18
N ALA A 71 -6.40 11.89 -1.94
CA ALA A 71 -7.46 11.77 -0.92
C ALA A 71 -8.09 13.13 -0.56
N GLN A 72 -7.36 14.24 -0.72
CA GLN A 72 -7.88 15.59 -0.52
C GLN A 72 -8.87 15.99 -1.62
N ASP A 73 -8.58 15.67 -2.88
CA ASP A 73 -9.44 15.87 -4.04
C ASP A 73 -9.18 14.80 -5.11
N THR A 74 -10.05 13.79 -5.14
CA THR A 74 -9.94 12.68 -6.11
C THR A 74 -10.28 13.07 -7.54
N GLN A 75 -10.77 14.30 -7.77
CA GLN A 75 -11.04 14.83 -9.11
C GLN A 75 -9.87 15.67 -9.65
N ASP A 76 -8.88 15.98 -8.81
CA ASP A 76 -7.68 16.68 -9.26
C ASP A 76 -6.83 15.77 -10.17
N GLN A 77 -6.76 16.14 -11.45
CA GLN A 77 -6.00 15.41 -12.46
C GLN A 77 -4.49 15.35 -12.16
N LYS A 78 -3.94 16.36 -11.49
CA LYS A 78 -2.53 16.36 -11.09
C LYS A 78 -2.28 15.33 -10.00
N ALA A 79 -3.17 15.24 -9.01
CA ALA A 79 -3.08 14.23 -7.96
C ALA A 79 -3.26 12.82 -8.52
N GLN A 80 -4.21 12.60 -9.43
CA GLN A 80 -4.39 11.31 -10.12
C GLN A 80 -3.14 10.90 -10.90
N SER A 81 -2.57 11.84 -11.65
CA SER A 81 -1.33 11.58 -12.43
C SER A 81 -0.15 11.28 -11.52
N ALA A 82 -0.02 12.01 -10.40
CA ALA A 82 1.05 11.79 -9.42
C ALA A 82 0.95 10.41 -8.75
N VAL A 83 -0.27 9.96 -8.38
CA VAL A 83 -0.47 8.60 -7.85
C VAL A 83 -0.05 7.56 -8.88
N ALA A 84 -0.49 7.69 -10.13
CA ALA A 84 -0.13 6.74 -11.19
C ALA A 84 1.40 6.71 -11.44
N GLU A 85 2.08 7.86 -11.44
CA GLU A 85 3.53 7.97 -11.59
C GLU A 85 4.26 7.29 -10.42
N VAL A 86 3.85 7.58 -9.18
CA VAL A 86 4.48 7.02 -7.97
C VAL A 86 4.21 5.52 -7.87
N ASP A 87 3.02 5.03 -8.19
CA ASP A 87 2.71 3.60 -8.19
C ASP A 87 3.59 2.83 -9.20
N GLN A 88 3.71 3.33 -10.42
CA GLN A 88 4.59 2.74 -11.43
C GLN A 88 6.05 2.76 -10.98
N PHE A 89 6.53 3.90 -10.51
CA PHE A 89 7.88 4.07 -10.00
C PHE A 89 8.19 3.13 -8.83
N SER A 90 7.27 3.03 -7.86
CA SER A 90 7.42 2.16 -6.70
C SER A 90 7.50 0.68 -7.10
N ALA A 91 6.69 0.25 -8.07
CA ALA A 91 6.74 -1.13 -8.58
C ALA A 91 8.08 -1.44 -9.26
N GLU A 92 8.61 -0.48 -10.06
CA GLU A 92 9.92 -0.62 -10.70
C GLU A 92 11.06 -0.69 -9.69
N MET A 93 11.08 0.20 -8.69
CA MET A 93 12.10 0.20 -7.63
C MET A 93 12.00 -1.06 -6.76
N SER A 94 10.79 -1.50 -6.42
CA SER A 94 10.56 -2.74 -5.70
C SER A 94 11.08 -3.95 -6.45
N ASN A 95 10.89 -4.01 -7.76
CA ASN A 95 11.43 -5.10 -8.59
C ASN A 95 12.96 -5.12 -8.64
N GLN A 96 13.60 -3.95 -8.57
CA GLN A 96 15.06 -3.85 -8.55
C GLN A 96 15.66 -4.25 -7.20
N THR A 97 14.91 -4.13 -6.11
CA THR A 97 15.37 -4.43 -4.74
C THR A 97 14.87 -5.78 -4.21
N LEU A 98 14.00 -6.46 -4.96
CA LEU A 98 13.35 -7.72 -4.58
C LEU A 98 14.34 -8.82 -4.20
N PHE A 99 15.52 -8.86 -4.84
CA PHE A 99 16.55 -9.87 -4.59
C PHE A 99 16.96 -10.00 -3.13
N PHE A 100 16.95 -8.88 -2.38
CA PHE A 100 17.26 -8.88 -0.95
C PHE A 100 16.19 -9.63 -0.14
N ASN A 101 14.92 -9.34 -0.39
CA ASN A 101 13.81 -10.00 0.29
C ASN A 101 13.80 -11.51 0.01
N LEU A 102 14.10 -11.91 -1.22
CA LEU A 102 14.17 -13.32 -1.62
C LEU A 102 15.35 -14.02 -0.98
N TRP A 103 16.53 -13.39 -0.99
CA TRP A 103 17.71 -13.91 -0.31
C TRP A 103 17.47 -14.06 1.19
N TRP A 104 16.95 -13.02 1.85
CA TRP A 104 16.68 -13.03 3.28
C TRP A 104 15.70 -14.13 3.69
N LYS A 105 14.62 -14.30 2.96
CA LYS A 105 13.65 -15.38 3.18
C LYS A 105 14.24 -16.76 2.88
N GLY A 106 15.11 -16.87 1.86
CA GLY A 106 15.75 -18.11 1.47
C GLY A 106 16.90 -18.56 2.38
N LEU A 107 17.43 -17.66 3.23
CA LEU A 107 18.53 -17.96 4.13
C LEU A 107 18.14 -19.07 5.11
N ASP A 108 19.09 -19.96 5.44
CA ASP A 108 18.88 -20.97 6.48
C ASP A 108 18.71 -20.36 7.86
N ASP A 109 18.05 -21.08 8.76
CA ASP A 109 17.64 -20.53 10.05
C ASP A 109 18.84 -20.19 10.97
N LYS A 110 19.97 -20.90 10.85
CA LYS A 110 21.16 -20.63 11.66
C LYS A 110 21.79 -19.29 11.26
N ASN A 111 21.99 -19.06 9.96
CA ASN A 111 22.54 -17.80 9.46
C ASN A 111 21.55 -16.64 9.63
N ALA A 112 20.26 -16.88 9.45
CA ALA A 112 19.23 -15.89 9.72
C ALA A 112 19.23 -15.48 11.20
N GLN A 113 19.33 -16.43 12.15
CA GLN A 113 19.35 -16.12 13.58
C GLN A 113 20.57 -15.28 13.96
N ARG A 114 21.76 -15.60 13.42
CA ARG A 114 22.98 -14.82 13.63
C ARG A 114 22.81 -13.35 13.23
N LEU A 115 22.23 -13.11 12.05
CA LEU A 115 21.98 -11.76 11.54
C LEU A 115 20.86 -11.05 12.31
N LEU A 116 19.84 -11.78 12.77
CA LEU A 116 18.79 -11.23 13.64
C LEU A 116 19.34 -10.78 14.99
N ASP A 117 20.32 -11.48 15.54
CA ASP A 117 20.91 -11.10 16.83
C ASP A 117 21.75 -9.81 16.73
N ALA A 118 22.28 -9.50 15.55
CA ALA A 118 22.99 -8.26 15.26
C ALA A 118 22.06 -7.11 14.78
N ALA A 119 20.82 -7.39 14.39
CA ALA A 119 19.97 -6.45 13.66
C ALA A 119 19.39 -5.29 14.50
N GLY A 120 19.52 -5.32 15.84
CA GLY A 120 18.98 -4.25 16.69
C GLY A 120 17.51 -3.95 16.43
N ASP A 121 17.19 -2.69 16.16
CA ASP A 121 15.82 -2.22 15.93
C ASP A 121 15.18 -2.82 14.67
N PHE A 122 15.96 -3.31 13.71
CA PHE A 122 15.45 -3.96 12.50
C PHE A 122 14.99 -5.40 12.73
N ARG A 123 15.28 -6.00 13.89
CA ARG A 123 14.99 -7.41 14.17
C ARG A 123 13.55 -7.80 13.90
N TYR A 124 12.60 -7.01 14.40
CA TYR A 124 11.18 -7.32 14.25
C TYR A 124 10.74 -7.32 12.79
N TRP A 125 11.11 -6.29 12.02
CA TRP A 125 10.84 -6.22 10.59
C TRP A 125 11.42 -7.42 9.83
N LEU A 126 12.64 -7.81 10.13
CA LEU A 126 13.30 -8.96 9.50
C LEU A 126 12.60 -10.29 9.85
N VAL A 127 12.12 -10.45 11.08
CA VAL A 127 11.31 -11.62 11.48
C VAL A 127 10.00 -11.65 10.71
N THR A 128 9.28 -10.53 10.63
CA THR A 128 8.00 -10.47 9.90
C THR A 128 8.16 -10.76 8.42
N LEU A 129 9.26 -10.33 7.78
CA LEU A 129 9.57 -10.72 6.40
C LEU A 129 9.71 -12.24 6.24
N ARG A 130 10.38 -12.93 7.17
CA ARG A 130 10.57 -14.38 7.10
C ARG A 130 9.30 -15.18 7.32
N ASN A 131 8.30 -14.64 8.01
CA ASN A 131 7.00 -15.29 8.18
C ASN A 131 6.31 -15.58 6.83
N PHE A 132 6.69 -14.85 5.76
CA PHE A 132 6.19 -15.07 4.39
C PHE A 132 7.05 -16.03 3.57
N LYS A 133 8.09 -16.68 4.14
CA LYS A 133 9.04 -17.54 3.42
C LYS A 133 8.33 -18.61 2.57
N ASP A 134 7.38 -19.33 3.17
CA ASP A 134 6.68 -20.44 2.54
C ASP A 134 5.66 -20.00 1.45
N PHE A 135 5.37 -18.70 1.40
CA PHE A 135 4.40 -18.09 0.48
C PHE A 135 5.06 -17.20 -0.56
N THR A 136 6.39 -17.27 -0.66
CA THR A 136 7.19 -16.47 -1.58
C THR A 136 7.36 -17.23 -2.89
N LEU A 137 7.11 -16.55 -4.01
CA LEU A 137 7.27 -17.08 -5.35
C LEU A 137 8.69 -16.84 -5.87
N THR A 138 8.97 -17.31 -7.09
CA THR A 138 10.25 -17.03 -7.74
C THR A 138 10.41 -15.55 -8.11
N GLU A 139 11.64 -15.08 -8.27
CA GLU A 139 11.91 -13.68 -8.62
C GLU A 139 11.16 -13.20 -9.89
N PRO A 140 11.11 -13.96 -10.99
CA PRO A 140 10.33 -13.57 -12.16
C PRO A 140 8.83 -13.44 -11.88
N GLU A 141 8.25 -14.36 -11.10
CA GLU A 141 6.84 -14.36 -10.75
C GLU A 141 6.48 -13.15 -9.87
N GLU A 142 7.28 -12.88 -8.82
CA GLU A 142 7.07 -11.71 -7.96
C GLU A 142 7.18 -10.39 -8.76
N LYS A 143 8.14 -10.31 -9.69
CA LYS A 143 8.29 -9.13 -10.57
C LYS A 143 7.07 -8.91 -11.47
N ILE A 144 6.51 -9.98 -12.02
CA ILE A 144 5.30 -9.90 -12.84
C ILE A 144 4.12 -9.43 -12.01
N ILE A 145 3.93 -9.98 -10.80
CA ILE A 145 2.86 -9.58 -9.88
C ILE A 145 2.98 -8.11 -9.54
N ASN A 146 4.14 -7.63 -9.10
CA ASN A 146 4.36 -6.23 -8.74
C ASN A 146 3.97 -5.24 -9.86
N ILE A 147 4.32 -5.55 -11.11
CA ILE A 147 3.98 -4.67 -12.25
C ILE A 147 2.50 -4.80 -12.61
N LYS A 148 1.94 -6.00 -12.57
CA LYS A 148 0.53 -6.24 -12.91
C LYS A 148 -0.43 -5.63 -11.89
N ASP A 149 -0.04 -5.58 -10.62
CA ASP A 149 -0.82 -4.94 -9.56
C ASP A 149 -1.06 -3.45 -9.80
N VAL A 150 -0.11 -2.74 -10.40
CA VAL A 150 -0.25 -1.31 -10.72
C VAL A 150 -1.49 -1.06 -11.58
N THR A 151 -1.69 -1.89 -12.62
CA THR A 151 -2.83 -1.78 -13.56
C THR A 151 -3.98 -2.75 -13.25
N GLY A 152 -3.84 -3.54 -12.19
CA GLY A 152 -4.81 -4.50 -11.69
C GLY A 152 -5.52 -4.00 -10.45
N SER A 153 -5.19 -4.59 -9.29
CA SER A 153 -5.87 -4.33 -8.01
C SER A 153 -5.78 -2.86 -7.57
N ARG A 154 -4.62 -2.20 -7.74
CA ARG A 154 -4.45 -0.78 -7.38
C ARG A 154 -5.30 0.14 -8.25
N ALA A 155 -5.31 -0.08 -9.57
CA ALA A 155 -6.13 0.71 -10.49
C ALA A 155 -7.63 0.54 -10.21
N LEU A 156 -8.08 -0.66 -9.82
CA LEU A 156 -9.47 -0.90 -9.44
C LEU A 156 -9.85 -0.20 -8.13
N ASN A 157 -8.95 -0.15 -7.14
CA ASN A 157 -9.16 0.62 -5.92
C ASN A 157 -9.25 2.12 -6.22
N MET A 158 -8.34 2.68 -7.03
CA MET A 158 -8.40 4.08 -7.45
C MET A 158 -9.72 4.40 -8.18
N LEU A 159 -10.20 3.50 -9.05
CA LEU A 159 -11.47 3.65 -9.74
C LEU A 159 -12.65 3.66 -8.76
N TYR A 160 -12.65 2.76 -7.77
CA TYR A 160 -13.64 2.75 -6.70
C TYR A 160 -13.66 4.09 -5.94
N ASP A 161 -12.50 4.58 -5.52
CA ASP A 161 -12.37 5.84 -4.78
C ASP A 161 -12.83 7.03 -5.63
N SER A 162 -12.45 7.07 -6.91
CA SER A 162 -12.86 8.13 -7.84
C SER A 162 -14.38 8.15 -8.08
N ILE A 163 -15.05 7.00 -8.05
CA ILE A 163 -16.51 6.90 -8.19
C ILE A 163 -17.17 7.35 -6.88
N THR A 164 -16.77 6.77 -5.74
CA THR A 164 -17.48 6.94 -4.47
C THR A 164 -17.25 8.29 -3.81
N ASN A 165 -16.10 8.93 -4.05
CA ASN A 165 -15.83 10.28 -3.52
C ASN A 165 -16.65 11.39 -4.20
N ARG A 166 -17.29 11.11 -5.34
CA ARG A 166 -18.22 12.05 -5.97
C ARG A 166 -19.59 12.06 -5.32
N TYR A 167 -19.88 11.10 -4.46
CA TYR A 167 -21.21 10.97 -3.89
C TYR A 167 -21.48 12.12 -2.91
N THR A 168 -22.67 12.72 -3.08
CA THR A 168 -23.28 13.64 -2.11
C THR A 168 -24.54 13.01 -1.55
N PHE A 169 -24.83 13.33 -0.31
CA PHE A 169 -25.89 12.69 0.47
C PHE A 169 -26.86 13.74 0.98
N LYS A 170 -28.11 13.71 0.49
CA LYS A 170 -29.16 14.63 0.92
C LYS A 170 -29.94 14.00 2.07
N ILE A 171 -29.99 14.69 3.18
CA ILE A 171 -30.63 14.24 4.42
C ILE A 171 -31.27 15.40 5.15
N GLU A 172 -32.46 15.18 5.72
CA GLU A 172 -33.09 16.15 6.62
C GLU A 172 -32.52 16.03 8.04
N VAL A 173 -32.02 17.14 8.59
CA VAL A 173 -31.51 17.28 9.94
C VAL A 173 -32.11 18.52 10.56
N ASP A 174 -32.81 18.40 11.69
CA ASP A 174 -33.49 19.49 12.42
C ASP A 174 -34.50 20.26 11.53
N GLY A 175 -35.16 19.58 10.59
CA GLY A 175 -36.15 20.20 9.69
C GLY A 175 -35.56 20.90 8.48
N GLU A 176 -34.24 20.81 8.26
CA GLU A 176 -33.53 21.37 7.12
C GLU A 176 -32.91 20.27 6.26
N GLU A 177 -33.08 20.37 4.93
CA GLU A 177 -32.37 19.50 3.98
C GLU A 177 -30.90 19.94 3.89
N LYS A 178 -29.97 19.00 4.18
CA LYS A 178 -28.53 19.20 4.06
C LYS A 178 -27.97 18.28 2.98
N GLU A 179 -27.02 18.79 2.23
CA GLU A 179 -26.20 18.01 1.30
C GLU A 179 -24.82 17.82 1.92
N LEU A 180 -24.48 16.57 2.20
CA LEU A 180 -23.32 16.19 2.98
C LEU A 180 -22.37 15.32 2.18
N THR A 181 -21.09 15.38 2.51
CA THR A 181 -20.09 14.39 2.11
C THR A 181 -20.27 13.10 2.90
N ARG A 182 -19.62 12.00 2.44
CA ARG A 182 -19.60 10.72 3.16
C ARG A 182 -19.07 10.87 4.60
N GLY A 183 -18.04 11.71 4.79
CA GLY A 183 -17.45 11.96 6.10
C GLY A 183 -18.42 12.63 7.05
N GLU A 184 -19.10 13.67 6.59
CA GLU A 184 -20.11 14.39 7.38
C GLU A 184 -21.33 13.53 7.69
N LEU A 185 -21.83 12.75 6.70
CA LEU A 185 -22.91 11.79 6.93
C LEU A 185 -22.49 10.71 7.95
N GLY A 186 -21.23 10.30 7.92
CA GLY A 186 -20.64 9.34 8.86
C GLY A 186 -20.66 9.79 10.34
N VAL A 187 -20.74 11.08 10.60
CA VAL A 187 -20.94 11.62 11.96
C VAL A 187 -22.37 11.32 12.42
N LEU A 188 -23.36 11.52 11.55
CA LEU A 188 -24.78 11.34 11.89
C LEU A 188 -25.16 9.90 12.23
N VAL A 189 -24.44 8.88 11.74
CA VAL A 189 -24.67 7.47 12.13
C VAL A 189 -24.26 7.17 13.57
N ARG A 190 -23.65 8.14 14.27
CA ARG A 190 -23.22 8.03 15.66
C ARG A 190 -23.99 8.94 16.62
N GLU A 191 -24.94 9.71 16.09
CA GLU A 191 -25.78 10.61 16.90
C GLU A 191 -26.63 9.84 17.91
N PRO A 192 -26.98 10.45 19.07
CA PRO A 192 -27.84 9.79 20.08
C PRO A 192 -29.23 9.45 19.56
N ASP A 193 -29.81 10.25 18.66
CA ASP A 193 -31.13 10.02 18.05
C ASP A 193 -31.10 8.77 17.13
N PRO A 194 -31.85 7.69 17.46
CA PRO A 194 -31.88 6.46 16.67
C PRO A 194 -32.53 6.65 15.30
N ASP A 195 -33.49 7.56 15.16
CA ASP A 195 -34.19 7.80 13.90
C ASP A 195 -33.29 8.57 12.93
N LEU A 196 -32.50 9.52 13.43
CA LEU A 196 -31.50 10.21 12.61
C LEU A 196 -30.39 9.24 12.17
N ARG A 197 -29.92 8.34 13.05
CA ARG A 197 -28.95 7.30 12.66
C ARG A 197 -29.49 6.40 11.54
N ALA A 198 -30.75 5.95 11.68
CA ALA A 198 -31.39 5.11 10.68
C ALA A 198 -31.52 5.81 9.32
N ARG A 199 -31.96 7.08 9.33
CA ARG A 199 -32.05 7.89 8.10
C ARG A 199 -30.69 8.07 7.45
N ALA A 200 -29.65 8.41 8.23
CA ALA A 200 -28.29 8.58 7.72
C ALA A 200 -27.77 7.31 7.08
N TYR A 201 -27.98 6.15 7.72
CA TYR A 201 -27.61 4.83 7.17
C TYR A 201 -28.35 4.54 5.86
N GLN A 202 -29.66 4.72 5.83
CA GLN A 202 -30.49 4.49 4.63
C GLN A 202 -30.10 5.42 3.49
N THR A 203 -29.86 6.71 3.76
CA THR A 203 -29.40 7.70 2.78
C THR A 203 -28.06 7.26 2.17
N MET A 204 -27.13 6.81 3.01
CA MET A 204 -25.84 6.33 2.53
C MET A 204 -26.01 5.18 1.53
N PHE A 205 -26.75 4.15 1.92
CA PHE A 205 -26.89 2.98 1.06
C PHE A 205 -27.76 3.21 -0.19
N SER A 206 -28.74 4.11 -0.15
CA SER A 206 -29.52 4.44 -1.34
C SER A 206 -28.69 5.08 -2.45
N VAL A 207 -27.67 5.89 -2.09
CA VAL A 207 -26.75 6.47 -3.08
C VAL A 207 -25.82 5.39 -3.66
N TYR A 208 -25.28 4.50 -2.80
CA TYR A 208 -24.45 3.38 -3.28
C TYR A 208 -25.23 2.37 -4.14
N GLU A 209 -26.52 2.18 -3.86
CA GLU A 209 -27.37 1.25 -4.61
C GLU A 209 -27.50 1.62 -6.09
N ALA A 210 -27.47 2.92 -6.39
CA ALA A 210 -27.52 3.39 -7.78
C ALA A 210 -26.36 2.85 -8.64
N ASP A 211 -25.18 2.73 -8.06
CA ASP A 211 -23.95 2.24 -8.72
C ASP A 211 -23.58 0.80 -8.33
N ALA A 212 -24.46 0.10 -7.59
CA ALA A 212 -24.17 -1.25 -7.08
C ALA A 212 -23.67 -2.25 -8.14
N PRO A 213 -24.19 -2.29 -9.39
CA PRO A 213 -23.68 -3.20 -10.41
C PRO A 213 -22.20 -2.92 -10.76
N ILE A 214 -21.80 -1.64 -10.85
CA ILE A 214 -20.42 -1.24 -11.18
C ILE A 214 -19.49 -1.49 -10.00
N LEU A 215 -19.89 -1.03 -8.80
CA LEU A 215 -19.12 -1.25 -7.57
C LEU A 215 -18.96 -2.74 -7.28
N GLY A 216 -20.01 -3.54 -7.53
CA GLY A 216 -19.98 -4.99 -7.40
C GLY A 216 -18.98 -5.65 -8.37
N GLN A 217 -18.86 -5.16 -9.61
CA GLN A 217 -17.87 -5.65 -10.57
C GLN A 217 -16.44 -5.33 -10.10
N ILE A 218 -16.19 -4.11 -9.63
CA ILE A 218 -14.89 -3.71 -9.09
C ILE A 218 -14.52 -4.63 -7.92
N TYR A 219 -15.40 -4.78 -6.93
CA TYR A 219 -15.18 -5.63 -5.76
C TYR A 219 -14.90 -7.09 -6.13
N GLN A 220 -15.71 -7.67 -7.02
CA GLN A 220 -15.53 -9.06 -7.46
C GLN A 220 -14.19 -9.28 -8.14
N ASN A 221 -13.73 -8.33 -8.97
CA ASN A 221 -12.43 -8.45 -9.63
C ASN A 221 -11.29 -8.38 -8.64
N ILE A 222 -11.31 -7.43 -7.67
CA ILE A 222 -10.31 -7.35 -6.60
C ILE A 222 -10.28 -8.64 -5.79
N VAL A 223 -11.42 -9.18 -5.38
CA VAL A 223 -11.48 -10.42 -4.58
C VAL A 223 -11.00 -11.64 -5.37
N ARG A 224 -11.32 -11.74 -6.67
CA ARG A 224 -10.84 -12.83 -7.52
C ARG A 224 -9.33 -12.78 -7.73
N ASP A 225 -8.81 -11.59 -8.01
CA ASP A 225 -7.37 -11.34 -8.16
C ASP A 225 -6.63 -11.70 -6.89
N TRP A 226 -7.05 -11.17 -5.76
CA TRP A 226 -6.52 -11.47 -4.44
C TRP A 226 -6.54 -12.98 -4.12
N ARG A 227 -7.66 -13.68 -4.44
CA ARG A 227 -7.77 -15.12 -4.24
C ARG A 227 -6.82 -15.90 -5.13
N ASN A 228 -6.74 -15.53 -6.40
CA ASN A 228 -5.86 -16.20 -7.36
C ASN A 228 -4.42 -16.09 -6.91
N GLU A 229 -3.97 -14.91 -6.50
CA GLU A 229 -2.62 -14.73 -6.00
C GLU A 229 -2.39 -15.50 -4.69
N ASN A 230 -3.15 -15.20 -3.64
CA ASN A 230 -2.80 -15.67 -2.31
C ASN A 230 -3.13 -17.16 -2.10
N ILE A 231 -4.29 -17.62 -2.58
CA ILE A 231 -4.70 -19.01 -2.37
C ILE A 231 -4.14 -19.93 -3.45
N ASN A 232 -4.25 -19.54 -4.73
CA ASN A 232 -3.92 -20.46 -5.82
C ASN A 232 -2.43 -20.43 -6.17
N LEU A 233 -1.78 -19.28 -6.17
CA LEU A 233 -0.36 -19.14 -6.52
C LEU A 233 0.54 -19.29 -5.28
N ARG A 234 0.29 -18.52 -4.21
CA ARG A 234 1.13 -18.52 -3.00
C ARG A 234 0.85 -19.69 -2.05
N GLY A 235 -0.27 -20.40 -2.21
CA GLY A 235 -0.57 -21.63 -1.47
C GLY A 235 -1.04 -21.43 -0.03
N PHE A 236 -1.59 -20.26 0.33
CA PHE A 236 -2.22 -20.09 1.63
C PHE A 236 -3.43 -21.01 1.79
N LYS A 237 -3.60 -21.59 2.98
CA LYS A 237 -4.67 -22.56 3.26
C LYS A 237 -6.08 -21.95 3.30
N SER A 238 -6.17 -20.67 3.66
CA SER A 238 -7.45 -19.97 3.79
C SER A 238 -7.27 -18.45 3.70
N PRO A 239 -8.34 -17.69 3.36
CA PRO A 239 -8.30 -16.24 3.43
C PRO A 239 -7.92 -15.70 4.80
N MET A 240 -8.37 -16.35 5.89
CA MET A 240 -8.03 -15.93 7.26
C MET A 240 -6.54 -16.09 7.55
N SER A 241 -5.89 -17.15 7.06
CA SER A 241 -4.46 -17.35 7.26
C SER A 241 -3.62 -16.25 6.59
N VAL A 242 -4.05 -15.75 5.42
CA VAL A 242 -3.44 -14.58 4.78
C VAL A 242 -3.59 -13.34 5.66
N ARG A 243 -4.84 -13.05 6.08
CA ARG A 243 -5.14 -11.85 6.88
C ARG A 243 -4.42 -11.86 8.21
N ASN A 244 -4.38 -13.01 8.89
CA ASN A 244 -3.67 -13.14 10.15
C ASN A 244 -2.18 -12.84 9.96
N LEU A 245 -1.55 -13.45 8.95
CA LEU A 245 -0.13 -13.23 8.69
C LEU A 245 0.19 -11.78 8.32
N VAL A 246 -0.60 -11.18 7.42
CA VAL A 246 -0.43 -9.77 7.01
C VAL A 246 -0.66 -8.79 8.15
N ASN A 247 -1.62 -9.08 9.03
CA ASN A 247 -1.94 -8.24 10.19
C ASN A 247 -1.11 -8.57 11.44
N ASP A 248 -0.15 -9.49 11.30
CA ASP A 248 0.71 -9.94 12.41
C ASP A 248 -0.10 -10.44 13.63
N ILE A 249 -1.16 -11.21 13.35
CA ILE A 249 -2.02 -11.85 14.34
C ILE A 249 -1.59 -13.31 14.42
N PRO A 250 -1.28 -13.83 15.62
CA PRO A 250 -0.89 -15.23 15.83
C PRO A 250 -1.99 -16.24 15.48
#